data_8a0974ae7547f9ebba9e4d4a0a0878a8
#
_entry.id   8a0974ae7547f9ebba9e4d4a0a0878a8
#
_cell.length_a   1.000
_cell.length_b   1.000
_cell.length_c   1.000
_cell.angle_alpha   90.00
_cell.angle_beta   90.00
_cell.angle_gamma   90.00
#
_symmetry.space_group_name_H-M   'P 1'
#
loop_
_entity.id
_entity.type
_entity.pdbx_description
1 polymer ?
#
loop_
_entity_poly.entity_id
_entity_poly.type
_entity_poly.pdbx_seq_one_letter_code
_entity_poly.pdbx_strand_id
1 'polypeptide(L)'
;MISRLALPLVSAAVLAGCASAPLVETQVSAAVPANVTPYRLLETEEPTEADRAATEAVRRALTARGWREVDDKSAWRVETAYAVRPQKTGVFTDDDARRGEWTDAPRLPQWWSQSRQMHSLTVILTGPGDEAGVYRASAVAVLGRRQAENAPGLLAEAAVETLGAN
;
A
#
# COMPACT_ATOMS: atom_id res chain seq x y z
N MET A 1 -32.11 -16.11 -58.76
CA MET A 1 -31.03 -16.86 -58.14
C MET A 1 -30.30 -15.92 -57.17
N ILE A 2 -30.65 -15.97 -55.91
CA ILE A 2 -30.11 -15.05 -54.91
C ILE A 2 -29.26 -15.91 -53.99
N SER A 3 -27.91 -15.73 -54.12
CA SER A 3 -26.92 -16.44 -53.33
C SER A 3 -26.82 -15.78 -51.96
N ARG A 4 -27.25 -16.46 -50.90
CA ARG A 4 -27.12 -16.03 -49.52
C ARG A 4 -25.73 -16.38 -49.00
N LEU A 5 -24.84 -15.38 -48.93
CA LEU A 5 -23.59 -15.50 -48.18
C LEU A 5 -23.92 -15.37 -46.68
N ALA A 6 -23.86 -16.50 -45.99
CA ALA A 6 -23.90 -16.54 -44.54
C ALA A 6 -22.50 -16.18 -43.99
N LEU A 7 -22.40 -15.02 -43.31
CA LEU A 7 -21.21 -14.61 -42.60
C LEU A 7 -21.20 -15.30 -41.22
N PRO A 8 -20.18 -16.11 -40.88
CA PRO A 8 -20.07 -16.62 -39.52
C PRO A 8 -19.61 -15.50 -38.58
N LEU A 9 -20.48 -15.11 -37.68
CA LEU A 9 -20.19 -14.21 -36.58
C LEU A 9 -19.28 -14.94 -35.58
N VAL A 10 -17.99 -14.71 -35.68
CA VAL A 10 -17.01 -15.20 -34.70
C VAL A 10 -17.19 -14.37 -33.44
N SER A 11 -17.93 -14.92 -32.47
CA SER A 11 -18.00 -14.38 -31.12
C SER A 11 -16.65 -14.58 -30.44
N ALA A 12 -15.81 -13.58 -30.48
CA ALA A 12 -14.63 -13.48 -29.61
C ALA A 12 -15.12 -13.29 -28.17
N ALA A 13 -15.26 -14.39 -27.45
CA ALA A 13 -15.44 -14.36 -25.99
C ALA A 13 -14.19 -13.75 -25.39
N VAL A 14 -14.22 -12.48 -25.04
CA VAL A 14 -13.22 -11.80 -24.23
C VAL A 14 -13.28 -12.45 -22.86
N LEU A 15 -12.36 -13.39 -22.61
CA LEU A 15 -12.04 -13.87 -21.28
C LEU A 15 -11.42 -12.69 -20.52
N ALA A 16 -12.26 -11.83 -19.98
CA ALA A 16 -11.88 -10.88 -18.97
C ALA A 16 -11.49 -11.69 -17.73
N GLY A 17 -10.23 -12.10 -17.69
CA GLY A 17 -9.65 -12.69 -16.50
C GLY A 17 -9.88 -11.71 -15.36
N CYS A 18 -10.69 -12.10 -14.40
CA CYS A 18 -10.88 -11.36 -13.16
C CYS A 18 -9.53 -11.30 -12.45
N ALA A 19 -8.71 -10.31 -12.78
CA ALA A 19 -7.61 -9.90 -11.94
C ALA A 19 -8.27 -9.31 -10.69
N SER A 20 -8.48 -10.15 -9.67
CA SER A 20 -8.95 -9.66 -8.39
C SER A 20 -7.96 -8.59 -7.90
N ALA A 21 -8.50 -7.42 -7.58
CA ALA A 21 -7.69 -6.35 -7.00
C ALA A 21 -7.00 -6.89 -5.72
N PRO A 22 -5.75 -6.53 -5.48
CA PRO A 22 -5.07 -6.94 -4.27
C PRO A 22 -5.83 -6.42 -3.04
N LEU A 23 -5.98 -7.27 -2.05
CA LEU A 23 -6.56 -6.88 -0.77
C LEU A 23 -5.57 -5.94 -0.07
N VAL A 24 -6.03 -4.74 0.24
CA VAL A 24 -5.28 -3.77 1.06
C VAL A 24 -5.97 -3.65 2.41
N GLU A 25 -5.23 -3.95 3.46
CA GLU A 25 -5.69 -3.74 4.83
C GLU A 25 -5.23 -2.35 5.29
N THR A 26 -6.16 -1.56 5.84
CA THR A 26 -5.86 -0.21 6.33
C THR A 26 -6.19 -0.09 7.81
N GLN A 27 -5.41 0.74 8.50
CA GLN A 27 -5.60 1.05 9.91
C GLN A 27 -5.30 2.53 10.14
N VAL A 28 -6.15 3.19 10.93
CA VAL A 28 -5.95 4.57 11.37
C VAL A 28 -5.97 4.65 12.90
N SER A 29 -5.11 5.46 13.48
CA SER A 29 -5.02 5.59 14.94
C SER A 29 -6.12 6.49 15.54
N ALA A 30 -6.51 7.53 14.82
CA ALA A 30 -7.57 8.46 15.20
C ALA A 30 -8.05 9.26 13.99
N ALA A 31 -9.24 9.86 14.12
CA ALA A 31 -9.79 10.76 13.12
C ALA A 31 -8.91 12.00 12.95
N VAL A 32 -8.56 12.31 11.71
CA VAL A 32 -7.75 13.47 11.38
C VAL A 32 -8.66 14.71 11.31
N PRO A 33 -8.27 15.86 11.88
CA PRO A 33 -9.05 17.08 11.78
C PRO A 33 -9.29 17.51 10.32
N ALA A 34 -10.48 18.03 10.02
CA ALA A 34 -10.84 18.44 8.66
C ALA A 34 -9.98 19.58 8.08
N ASN A 35 -9.22 20.28 8.92
CA ASN A 35 -8.43 21.45 8.56
C ASN A 35 -6.92 21.19 8.43
N VAL A 36 -6.52 19.97 8.07
CA VAL A 36 -5.10 19.54 7.95
C VAL A 36 -4.42 20.08 6.68
N THR A 37 -4.76 21.22 6.21
CA THR A 37 -4.05 21.89 5.10
C THR A 37 -3.59 23.27 5.57
N PRO A 38 -2.36 23.68 5.32
CA PRO A 38 -1.28 23.11 4.51
C PRO A 38 -0.42 22.05 5.23
N TYR A 39 0.37 21.29 4.47
CA TYR A 39 1.31 20.29 5.01
C TYR A 39 2.72 20.45 4.45
N ARG A 40 3.70 19.90 5.16
CA ARG A 40 5.09 19.77 4.73
C ARG A 40 5.51 18.31 4.81
N LEU A 41 6.06 17.77 3.72
CA LEU A 41 6.69 16.46 3.72
C LEU A 41 8.07 16.52 4.37
N LEU A 42 8.33 15.56 5.25
CA LEU A 42 9.67 15.33 5.80
C LEU A 42 10.28 14.12 5.08
N GLU A 43 11.45 14.32 4.51
CA GLU A 43 12.22 13.26 3.90
C GLU A 43 13.13 12.60 4.94
N THR A 44 13.33 11.30 4.82
CA THR A 44 14.31 10.55 5.60
C THR A 44 15.72 11.02 5.21
N GLU A 45 16.67 11.04 6.13
CA GLU A 45 18.05 11.51 5.87
C GLU A 45 18.73 10.74 4.74
N GLU A 46 18.52 9.44 4.65
CA GLU A 46 19.10 8.57 3.61
C GLU A 46 17.98 7.73 2.94
N PRO A 47 17.14 8.34 2.08
CA PRO A 47 16.02 7.63 1.48
C PRO A 47 16.49 6.64 0.42
N THR A 48 15.98 5.40 0.49
CA THR A 48 16.11 4.43 -0.58
C THR A 48 15.27 4.85 -1.80
N GLU A 49 15.45 4.18 -2.94
CA GLU A 49 14.59 4.39 -4.11
C GLU A 49 13.11 4.07 -3.79
N ALA A 50 12.87 3.03 -3.00
CA ALA A 50 11.53 2.64 -2.57
C ALA A 50 10.89 3.69 -1.65
N ASP A 51 11.67 4.31 -0.75
CA ASP A 51 11.18 5.40 0.11
C ASP A 51 10.80 6.63 -0.71
N ARG A 52 11.63 7.00 -1.70
CA ARG A 52 11.31 8.11 -2.61
C ARG A 52 10.04 7.84 -3.41
N ALA A 53 9.89 6.64 -3.94
CA ALA A 53 8.69 6.25 -4.68
C ALA A 53 7.44 6.30 -3.79
N ALA A 54 7.54 5.87 -2.53
CA ALA A 54 6.45 5.91 -1.56
C ALA A 54 6.10 7.35 -1.17
N THR A 55 7.09 8.19 -0.88
CA THR A 55 6.90 9.61 -0.55
C THR A 55 6.23 10.35 -1.70
N GLU A 56 6.66 10.11 -2.93
CA GLU A 56 6.06 10.71 -4.12
C GLU A 56 4.63 10.22 -4.36
N ALA A 57 4.35 8.96 -4.06
CA ALA A 57 2.99 8.42 -4.13
C ALA A 57 2.07 9.07 -3.09
N VAL A 58 2.54 9.26 -1.86
CA VAL A 58 1.79 9.97 -0.81
C VAL A 58 1.57 11.43 -1.19
N ARG A 59 2.58 12.13 -1.72
CA ARG A 59 2.45 13.50 -2.23
C ARG A 59 1.32 13.61 -3.24
N ARG A 60 1.29 12.73 -4.23
CA ARG A 60 0.24 12.70 -5.26
C ARG A 60 -1.14 12.42 -4.67
N ALA A 61 -1.25 11.46 -3.74
CA ALA A 61 -2.51 11.12 -3.11
C ALA A 61 -3.07 12.28 -2.25
N LEU A 62 -2.22 12.98 -1.51
CA LEU A 62 -2.60 14.17 -0.74
C LEU A 62 -3.02 15.32 -1.66
N THR A 63 -2.27 15.57 -2.73
CA THR A 63 -2.60 16.61 -3.72
C THR A 63 -3.94 16.32 -4.42
N ALA A 64 -4.22 15.07 -4.77
CA ALA A 64 -5.49 14.66 -5.36
C ALA A 64 -6.70 14.94 -4.42
N ARG A 65 -6.46 15.02 -3.12
CA ARG A 65 -7.45 15.40 -2.10
C ARG A 65 -7.51 16.89 -1.79
N GLY A 66 -6.77 17.69 -2.55
CA GLY A 66 -6.74 19.14 -2.38
C GLY A 66 -5.83 19.63 -1.26
N TRP A 67 -5.00 18.76 -0.67
CA TRP A 67 -4.01 19.18 0.29
C TRP A 67 -2.85 19.89 -0.43
N ARG A 68 -2.34 20.94 0.19
CA ARG A 68 -1.30 21.77 -0.42
C ARG A 68 0.01 21.64 0.34
N GLU A 69 1.05 21.22 -0.39
CA GLU A 69 2.41 21.20 0.14
C GLU A 69 2.98 22.61 0.23
N VAL A 70 3.62 22.91 1.35
CA VAL A 70 4.29 24.17 1.61
C VAL A 70 5.60 23.93 2.35
N ASP A 71 6.55 24.84 2.19
CA ASP A 71 7.78 24.83 2.98
C ASP A 71 7.66 25.78 4.18
N ASP A 72 6.69 25.50 5.04
CA ASP A 72 6.45 26.27 6.26
C ASP A 72 6.56 25.35 7.49
N LYS A 73 7.36 25.77 8.48
CA LYS A 73 7.55 25.03 9.73
C LYS A 73 6.29 24.97 10.59
N SER A 74 5.36 25.89 10.39
CA SER A 74 4.06 25.92 11.08
C SER A 74 2.99 25.02 10.41
N ALA A 75 3.29 24.43 9.24
CA ALA A 75 2.41 23.49 8.58
C ALA A 75 2.43 22.12 9.26
N TRP A 76 1.40 21.32 8.99
CA TRP A 76 1.36 19.92 9.39
C TRP A 76 2.56 19.16 8.82
N ARG A 77 3.23 18.36 9.63
CA ARG A 77 4.33 17.51 9.20
C ARG A 77 3.79 16.16 8.76
N VAL A 78 4.21 15.72 7.58
CA VAL A 78 3.88 14.42 7.03
C VAL A 78 5.17 13.63 6.88
N GLU A 79 5.23 12.48 7.54
CA GLU A 79 6.34 11.52 7.43
C GLU A 79 5.82 10.24 6.80
N THR A 80 6.65 9.61 5.97
CA THR A 80 6.33 8.35 5.31
C THR A 80 7.33 7.28 5.72
N ALA A 81 6.83 6.09 6.01
CA ALA A 81 7.67 4.91 6.22
C ALA A 81 7.18 3.77 5.35
N TYR A 82 8.03 3.28 4.47
CA TYR A 82 7.73 2.17 3.59
C TYR A 82 8.61 0.97 3.90
N ALA A 83 8.02 -0.22 3.93
CA ALA A 83 8.77 -1.44 4.16
C ALA A 83 8.28 -2.60 3.30
N VAL A 84 9.22 -3.41 2.85
CA VAL A 84 8.97 -4.64 2.11
C VAL A 84 9.54 -5.81 2.90
N ARG A 85 8.71 -6.81 3.17
CA ARG A 85 9.12 -8.00 3.92
C ARG A 85 8.71 -9.25 3.16
N PRO A 86 9.53 -10.32 3.15
CA PRO A 86 9.09 -11.62 2.64
C PRO A 86 7.85 -12.07 3.42
N GLN A 87 6.84 -12.58 2.72
CA GLN A 87 5.74 -13.25 3.39
C GLN A 87 6.28 -14.59 3.91
N LYS A 88 6.55 -14.66 5.21
CA LYS A 88 6.90 -15.91 5.87
C LYS A 88 5.62 -16.56 6.37
N THR A 89 5.36 -17.77 5.89
CA THR A 89 4.32 -18.62 6.46
C THR A 89 5.01 -19.54 7.47
N GLY A 90 4.87 -19.26 8.73
CA GLY A 90 5.38 -20.12 9.79
C GLY A 90 4.30 -21.09 10.28
N VAL A 91 4.70 -22.26 10.72
CA VAL A 91 3.82 -23.24 11.39
C VAL A 91 4.33 -23.41 12.82
N PHE A 92 3.42 -23.36 13.80
CA PHE A 92 3.73 -23.79 15.15
C PHE A 92 3.72 -25.32 15.16
N THR A 93 4.82 -25.95 15.53
CA THR A 93 4.88 -27.38 15.81
C THR A 93 4.76 -27.59 17.31
N ASP A 94 3.82 -28.45 17.71
CA ASP A 94 3.48 -28.68 19.13
C ASP A 94 4.55 -29.45 19.92
N ASP A 95 5.48 -30.14 19.25
CA ASP A 95 6.49 -30.96 19.91
C ASP A 95 7.82 -30.18 20.01
N ASP A 96 8.19 -29.79 21.21
CA ASP A 96 9.49 -29.21 21.61
C ASP A 96 9.80 -27.78 21.14
N ALA A 97 8.92 -27.08 20.45
CA ALA A 97 9.11 -25.68 20.16
C ALA A 97 8.99 -24.86 21.45
N ARG A 98 10.06 -24.16 21.84
CA ARG A 98 10.00 -23.16 22.89
C ARG A 98 8.90 -22.17 22.54
N ARG A 99 8.01 -21.88 23.49
CA ARG A 99 6.91 -20.92 23.27
C ARG A 99 7.44 -19.64 22.65
N GLY A 100 6.99 -19.33 21.45
CA GLY A 100 7.36 -18.13 20.70
C GLY A 100 8.45 -18.30 19.65
N GLU A 101 8.97 -19.48 19.42
CA GLU A 101 9.91 -19.74 18.34
C GLU A 101 9.14 -20.12 17.07
N TRP A 102 9.28 -19.31 16.02
CA TRP A 102 8.72 -19.57 14.70
C TRP A 102 9.66 -20.48 13.93
N THR A 103 9.24 -21.70 13.64
CA THR A 103 9.95 -22.57 12.70
C THR A 103 9.44 -22.31 11.29
N ASP A 104 10.34 -22.00 10.36
CA ASP A 104 9.98 -21.93 8.95
C ASP A 104 9.47 -23.31 8.50
N ALA A 105 8.28 -23.36 7.92
CA ALA A 105 7.78 -24.60 7.32
C ALA A 105 8.81 -25.14 6.31
N PRO A 106 9.03 -26.47 6.25
CA PRO A 106 9.97 -27.05 5.29
C PRO A 106 9.59 -26.58 3.89
N ARG A 107 10.51 -25.89 3.24
CA ARG A 107 10.33 -25.39 1.89
C ARG A 107 10.36 -26.57 0.94
N LEU A 108 9.18 -27.06 0.58
CA LEU A 108 9.10 -27.86 -0.63
C LEU A 108 9.54 -26.98 -1.78
N PRO A 109 10.43 -27.45 -2.67
CA PRO A 109 10.86 -26.67 -3.83
C PRO A 109 9.67 -26.49 -4.78
N GLN A 110 8.87 -25.49 -4.50
CA GLN A 110 7.74 -25.11 -5.35
C GLN A 110 8.26 -24.11 -6.37
N TRP A 111 8.82 -24.62 -7.46
CA TRP A 111 9.29 -23.82 -8.59
C TRP A 111 8.19 -22.94 -9.22
N TRP A 112 6.91 -23.22 -8.91
CA TRP A 112 5.76 -22.40 -9.31
C TRP A 112 5.26 -21.42 -8.23
N SER A 113 5.80 -21.45 -7.02
CA SER A 113 5.40 -20.51 -5.98
C SER A 113 5.97 -19.13 -6.29
N GLN A 114 5.11 -18.21 -6.73
CA GLN A 114 5.49 -16.82 -6.85
C GLN A 114 5.85 -16.31 -5.45
N SER A 115 7.06 -15.78 -5.29
CA SER A 115 7.47 -15.14 -4.05
C SER A 115 6.55 -13.95 -3.79
N ARG A 116 5.68 -14.07 -2.79
CA ARG A 116 4.85 -12.97 -2.33
C ARG A 116 5.62 -12.16 -1.30
N GLN A 117 5.45 -10.87 -1.36
CA GLN A 117 6.03 -9.93 -0.41
C GLN A 117 4.93 -9.13 0.26
N MET A 118 5.10 -8.88 1.54
CA MET A 118 4.25 -7.98 2.29
C MET A 118 4.84 -6.57 2.17
N HIS A 119 4.07 -5.68 1.59
CA HIS A 119 4.36 -4.26 1.47
C HIS A 119 3.55 -3.52 2.50
N SER A 120 4.18 -2.61 3.21
CA SER A 120 3.52 -1.75 4.19
C SER A 120 3.93 -0.31 4.00
N LEU A 121 2.97 0.59 4.08
CA LEU A 121 3.17 2.04 4.08
C LEU A 121 2.49 2.62 5.31
N THR A 122 3.23 3.43 6.04
CA THR A 122 2.69 4.22 7.15
C THR A 122 2.88 5.69 6.86
N VAL A 123 1.79 6.45 6.98
CA VAL A 123 1.77 7.90 6.91
C VAL A 123 1.53 8.44 8.31
N ILE A 124 2.43 9.27 8.79
CA ILE A 124 2.34 9.91 10.11
C ILE A 124 2.14 11.41 9.89
N LEU A 125 1.07 11.93 10.48
CA LEU A 125 0.79 13.36 10.51
C LEU A 125 1.01 13.88 11.92
N THR A 126 1.81 14.92 12.03
CA THR A 126 2.02 15.64 13.29
C THR A 126 1.56 17.07 13.10
N GLY A 127 0.65 17.51 13.93
CA GLY A 127 0.14 18.88 13.86
C GLY A 127 1.18 19.92 14.27
N PRO A 128 0.92 21.20 13.95
CA PRO A 128 1.77 22.29 14.36
C PRO A 128 1.64 22.58 15.86
N GLY A 129 2.77 22.69 16.55
CA GLY A 129 2.82 23.00 18.00
C GLY A 129 2.83 21.76 18.90
N ASP A 130 3.13 22.00 20.19
CA ASP A 130 3.38 20.93 21.17
C ASP A 130 2.11 20.18 21.62
N GLU A 131 0.94 20.80 21.48
CA GLU A 131 -0.36 20.21 21.82
C GLU A 131 -1.04 19.52 20.63
N ALA A 132 -0.43 19.58 19.46
CA ALA A 132 -0.99 19.00 18.27
C ALA A 132 -0.89 17.48 18.28
N GLY A 133 -1.99 16.83 17.96
CA GLY A 133 -2.06 15.38 17.92
C GLY A 133 -1.15 14.75 16.85
N VAL A 134 -0.78 13.50 17.09
CA VAL A 134 -0.11 12.64 16.11
C VAL A 134 -1.13 11.66 15.57
N TYR A 135 -1.30 11.64 14.27
CA TYR A 135 -2.21 10.76 13.55
C TYR A 135 -1.42 9.80 12.67
N ARG A 136 -1.81 8.57 12.64
CA ARG A 136 -1.13 7.55 11.85
C ARG A 136 -2.13 6.77 11.03
N ALA A 137 -1.87 6.66 9.73
CA ALA A 137 -2.56 5.72 8.85
C ALA A 137 -1.56 4.72 8.29
N SER A 138 -1.95 3.46 8.27
CA SER A 138 -1.13 2.39 7.71
C SER A 138 -1.94 1.61 6.70
N ALA A 139 -1.29 1.23 5.60
CA ALA A 139 -1.83 0.34 4.59
C ALA A 139 -0.86 -0.82 4.37
N VAL A 140 -1.40 -2.03 4.30
CA VAL A 140 -0.61 -3.26 4.11
C VAL A 140 -1.23 -4.09 3.00
N ALA A 141 -0.41 -4.64 2.13
CA ALA A 141 -0.85 -5.59 1.10
C ALA A 141 0.19 -6.69 0.88
N VAL A 142 -0.29 -7.89 0.57
CA VAL A 142 0.55 -9.01 0.14
C VAL A 142 0.48 -9.12 -1.37
N LEU A 143 1.59 -8.80 -2.03
CA LEU A 143 1.66 -8.62 -3.47
C LEU A 143 2.61 -9.64 -4.11
N GLY A 144 2.23 -10.10 -5.30
CA GLY A 144 3.12 -10.83 -6.20
C GLY A 144 4.02 -9.86 -6.97
N ARG A 145 5.08 -10.38 -7.60
CA ARG A 145 6.10 -9.58 -8.29
C ARG A 145 5.55 -8.53 -9.26
N ARG A 146 4.52 -8.88 -10.05
CA ARG A 146 3.91 -7.95 -11.03
C ARG A 146 3.14 -6.81 -10.37
N GLN A 147 2.53 -7.07 -9.22
CA GLN A 147 1.77 -6.07 -8.47
C GLN A 147 2.66 -5.18 -7.61
N ALA A 148 3.85 -5.68 -7.25
CA ALA A 148 4.81 -4.97 -6.40
C ALA A 148 5.33 -3.67 -7.02
N GLU A 149 5.38 -3.58 -8.35
CA GLU A 149 5.80 -2.38 -9.07
C GLU A 149 4.91 -1.16 -8.75
N ASN A 150 3.63 -1.39 -8.53
CA ASN A 150 2.65 -0.35 -8.22
C ASN A 150 2.32 -0.27 -6.70
N ALA A 151 3.02 -1.03 -5.87
CA ALA A 151 2.75 -1.09 -4.44
C ALA A 151 2.75 0.28 -3.73
N PRO A 152 3.73 1.17 -3.95
CA PRO A 152 3.73 2.48 -3.31
C PRO A 152 2.48 3.30 -3.63
N GLY A 153 2.03 3.31 -4.89
CA GLY A 153 0.83 4.04 -5.31
C GLY A 153 -0.44 3.48 -4.66
N LEU A 154 -0.63 2.18 -4.75
CA LEU A 154 -1.77 1.47 -4.18
C LEU A 154 -1.90 1.72 -2.67
N LEU A 155 -0.78 1.60 -1.93
CA LEU A 155 -0.78 1.77 -0.48
C LEU A 155 -0.95 3.23 -0.06
N ALA A 156 -0.38 4.18 -0.84
CA ALA A 156 -0.54 5.60 -0.57
C ALA A 156 -1.99 6.05 -0.74
N GLU A 157 -2.66 5.62 -1.80
CA GLU A 157 -4.09 5.91 -2.01
C GLU A 157 -4.93 5.38 -0.84
N ALA A 158 -4.74 4.11 -0.45
CA ALA A 158 -5.48 3.49 0.62
C ALA A 158 -5.21 4.14 1.99
N ALA A 159 -3.94 4.44 2.33
CA ALA A 159 -3.58 5.09 3.59
C ALA A 159 -4.16 6.51 3.67
N VAL A 160 -4.01 7.30 2.59
CA VAL A 160 -4.54 8.67 2.53
C VAL A 160 -6.07 8.68 2.50
N GLU A 161 -6.71 7.69 1.88
CA GLU A 161 -8.16 7.51 1.93
C GLU A 161 -8.66 7.34 3.36
N THR A 162 -7.99 6.52 4.12
CA THR A 162 -8.33 6.26 5.52
C THR A 162 -8.17 7.50 6.40
N LEU A 163 -7.21 8.38 6.10
CA LEU A 163 -7.04 9.65 6.81
C LEU A 163 -8.22 10.63 6.61
N GLY A 164 -8.90 10.56 5.48
CA GLY A 164 -10.01 11.46 5.13
C GLY A 164 -11.40 10.85 5.32
N ALA A 165 -11.52 9.61 5.76
CA ALA A 165 -12.78 8.89 5.89
C ALA A 165 -13.51 9.18 7.22
N ASN A 166 -13.75 10.46 7.56
CA ASN A 166 -14.61 10.87 8.68
C ASN A 166 -15.54 12.01 8.29
#